data_f6b66dfc884156026e2570f60669a80d
#
_entry.id   f6b66dfc884156026e2570f60669a80d
#
_cell.length_a   1.000
_cell.length_b   1.000
_cell.length_c   1.000
_cell.angle_alpha   90.00
_cell.angle_beta   90.00
_cell.angle_gamma   90.00
#
_symmetry.space_group_name_H-M   'P 1'
#
loop_
_entity.id
_entity.type
_entity.pdbx_description
1 polymer ?
#
loop_
_entity_poly.entity_id
_entity_poly.type
_entity_poly.pdbx_seq_one_letter_code
_entity_poly.pdbx_strand_id
1 'polypeptide(L)'
;MSIDNQPGRPVGATKEMVKADPIMEQFIKYQKQNLQCSIDGECRPVPEGARDYFDRHGYMIIKNLYDAKELYRPVPKERGQINYWGKRLEQFNHFPEESQVNGSLATYTHPQYRQAHTKIRLILEDILGEKLYNTYYYDRYYFVGQRLYRHSDRDACEISVSVQISSNRKEPWPFCIETPSGEERFCNLGDGWGLLYKGCERQHWRDPLESRYTRKRDKLKNWITRKEDDTYHHQVFFHYVRANGPRAHCANDAAR
;
A
#
# COMPACT_ATOMS: atom_id res chain seq x y z
N MET A 1 -21.72 6.08 -28.19
CA MET A 1 -22.56 5.31 -27.26
C MET A 1 -21.70 4.97 -26.05
N SER A 2 -22.04 5.53 -24.91
CA SER A 2 -21.22 5.42 -23.69
C SER A 2 -21.32 3.98 -23.14
N ILE A 3 -20.19 3.31 -23.13
CA ILE A 3 -20.04 1.93 -22.64
C ILE A 3 -20.01 1.88 -21.10
N ASP A 4 -20.12 3.04 -20.43
CA ASP A 4 -19.77 3.18 -19.01
C ASP A 4 -20.93 3.15 -18.02
N ASN A 5 -22.13 2.81 -18.44
CA ASN A 5 -23.32 2.85 -17.56
C ASN A 5 -23.74 1.50 -16.98
N GLN A 6 -22.84 0.50 -16.92
CA GLN A 6 -23.15 -0.71 -16.14
C GLN A 6 -22.87 -0.45 -14.65
N PRO A 7 -23.84 -0.70 -13.76
CA PRO A 7 -23.62 -0.61 -12.32
C PRO A 7 -22.41 -1.45 -11.90
N GLY A 8 -21.51 -0.88 -11.12
CA GLY A 8 -20.34 -1.57 -10.61
C GLY A 8 -19.11 -1.58 -11.51
N ARG A 9 -19.14 -0.94 -12.66
CA ARG A 9 -17.96 -0.85 -13.53
C ARG A 9 -17.00 0.25 -13.07
N PRO A 10 -15.67 0.00 -13.04
CA PRO A 10 -14.73 1.03 -12.62
C PRO A 10 -14.71 2.18 -13.62
N VAL A 11 -14.62 3.40 -13.08
CA VAL A 11 -14.35 4.60 -13.86
C VAL A 11 -12.85 4.65 -14.16
N GLY A 12 -12.47 4.65 -15.43
CA GLY A 12 -11.05 4.75 -15.84
C GLY A 12 -10.77 4.08 -17.18
N ALA A 13 -9.52 4.09 -17.58
CA ALA A 13 -9.08 3.48 -18.84
C ALA A 13 -9.32 1.97 -18.88
N THR A 14 -9.79 1.46 -20.01
CA THR A 14 -9.91 0.03 -20.25
C THR A 14 -8.58 -0.56 -20.73
N LYS A 15 -8.42 -1.90 -20.71
CA LYS A 15 -7.24 -2.55 -21.29
C LYS A 15 -7.04 -2.19 -22.78
N GLU A 16 -8.13 -2.05 -23.50
CA GLU A 16 -8.10 -1.67 -24.92
C GLU A 16 -7.58 -0.25 -25.10
N MET A 17 -8.00 0.69 -24.26
CA MET A 17 -7.49 2.07 -24.28
C MET A 17 -6.00 2.12 -23.93
N VAL A 18 -5.56 1.31 -22.97
CA VAL A 18 -4.16 1.22 -22.57
C VAL A 18 -3.30 0.59 -23.68
N LYS A 19 -3.78 -0.44 -24.36
CA LYS A 19 -3.08 -1.05 -25.49
C LYS A 19 -2.95 -0.12 -26.69
N ALA A 20 -3.83 0.86 -26.81
CA ALA A 20 -3.75 1.89 -27.83
C ALA A 20 -2.70 2.99 -27.51
N ASP A 21 -2.18 3.01 -26.25
CA ASP A 21 -1.15 3.94 -25.81
C ASP A 21 0.22 3.23 -25.74
N PRO A 22 1.14 3.52 -26.67
CA PRO A 22 2.47 2.89 -26.70
C PRO A 22 3.29 3.11 -25.44
N ILE A 23 3.10 4.25 -24.77
CA ILE A 23 3.81 4.58 -23.52
C ILE A 23 3.33 3.66 -22.40
N MET A 24 2.02 3.42 -22.31
CA MET A 24 1.45 2.52 -21.32
C MET A 24 1.85 1.07 -21.57
N GLU A 25 1.91 0.63 -22.82
CA GLU A 25 2.37 -0.72 -23.15
C GLU A 25 3.83 -0.94 -22.75
N GLN A 26 4.70 0.03 -23.01
CA GLN A 26 6.10 -0.01 -22.57
C GLN A 26 6.19 -0.02 -21.04
N PHE A 27 5.38 0.78 -20.37
CA PHE A 27 5.34 0.83 -18.90
C PHE A 27 4.93 -0.51 -18.30
N ILE A 28 3.87 -1.13 -18.82
CA ILE A 28 3.42 -2.45 -18.36
C ILE A 28 4.49 -3.51 -18.61
N LYS A 29 5.11 -3.52 -19.78
CA LYS A 29 6.20 -4.45 -20.11
C LYS A 29 7.39 -4.27 -19.18
N TYR A 30 7.77 -3.02 -18.88
CA TYR A 30 8.84 -2.72 -17.92
C TYR A 30 8.50 -3.25 -16.53
N GLN A 31 7.25 -3.04 -16.06
CA GLN A 31 6.84 -3.48 -14.74
C GLN A 31 6.83 -5.01 -14.60
N LYS A 32 6.46 -5.75 -15.62
CA LYS A 32 6.53 -7.22 -15.62
C LYS A 32 7.94 -7.75 -15.34
N GLN A 33 8.97 -7.08 -15.85
CA GLN A 33 10.37 -7.46 -15.64
C GLN A 33 10.83 -7.25 -14.18
N ASN A 34 10.08 -6.48 -13.40
CA ASN A 34 10.39 -6.18 -12.01
C ASN A 34 9.56 -7.01 -11.01
N LEU A 35 8.82 -8.02 -11.48
CA LEU A 35 8.07 -8.90 -10.58
C LEU A 35 9.03 -9.73 -9.73
N GLN A 36 8.77 -9.77 -8.46
CA GLN A 36 9.54 -10.54 -7.50
C GLN A 36 8.64 -11.14 -6.42
N CYS A 37 9.09 -12.25 -5.87
CA CYS A 37 8.48 -12.84 -4.69
C CYS A 37 9.43 -12.75 -3.50
N SER A 38 8.89 -12.72 -2.30
CA SER A 38 9.67 -12.89 -1.08
C SER A 38 9.60 -14.35 -0.65
N ILE A 39 10.73 -15.04 -0.70
CA ILE A 39 10.89 -16.37 -0.14
C ILE A 39 11.95 -16.25 0.95
N ASP A 40 11.63 -16.65 2.17
CA ASP A 40 12.54 -16.59 3.31
C ASP A 40 13.14 -15.20 3.58
N GLY A 41 12.35 -14.15 3.31
CA GLY A 41 12.78 -12.75 3.48
C GLY A 41 13.62 -12.18 2.34
N GLU A 42 13.96 -12.98 1.32
CA GLU A 42 14.68 -12.52 0.14
C GLU A 42 13.74 -12.24 -1.03
N CYS A 43 13.98 -11.12 -1.74
CA CYS A 43 13.30 -10.83 -2.99
C CYS A 43 13.95 -11.60 -4.13
N ARG A 44 13.18 -12.47 -4.79
CA ARG A 44 13.61 -13.24 -5.97
C ARG A 44 12.74 -12.91 -7.17
N PRO A 45 13.24 -13.01 -8.39
CA PRO A 45 12.41 -12.88 -9.58
C PRO A 45 11.23 -13.85 -9.53
N VAL A 46 10.03 -13.37 -9.88
CA VAL A 46 8.86 -14.25 -10.03
C VAL A 46 9.07 -15.08 -11.28
N PRO A 47 9.02 -16.42 -11.17
CA PRO A 47 9.12 -17.29 -12.35
C PRO A 47 7.93 -17.10 -13.28
N GLU A 48 8.00 -17.65 -14.49
CA GLU A 48 6.84 -17.75 -15.39
C GLU A 48 5.63 -18.28 -14.63
N GLY A 49 4.47 -17.61 -14.78
CA GLY A 49 3.27 -17.96 -14.02
C GLY A 49 3.06 -17.08 -12.77
N ALA A 50 3.29 -15.77 -12.88
CA ALA A 50 3.05 -14.82 -11.80
C ALA A 50 1.65 -14.96 -11.15
N ARG A 51 0.64 -15.27 -11.96
CA ARG A 51 -0.71 -15.59 -11.49
C ARG A 51 -0.71 -16.82 -10.59
N ASP A 52 -0.12 -17.92 -11.05
CA ASP A 52 -0.09 -19.18 -10.29
C ASP A 52 0.68 -19.01 -8.98
N TYR A 53 1.76 -18.21 -9.02
CA TYR A 53 2.49 -17.83 -7.81
C TYR A 53 1.61 -17.06 -6.84
N PHE A 54 0.92 -16.02 -7.31
CA PHE A 54 0.04 -15.21 -6.48
C PHE A 54 -1.15 -16.03 -5.93
N ASP A 55 -1.72 -16.91 -6.75
CA ASP A 55 -2.81 -17.78 -6.32
C ASP A 55 -2.36 -18.76 -5.23
N ARG A 56 -1.16 -19.29 -5.35
CA ARG A 56 -0.58 -20.25 -4.39
C ARG A 56 -0.16 -19.60 -3.09
N HIS A 57 0.53 -18.44 -3.14
CA HIS A 57 1.14 -17.82 -1.97
C HIS A 57 0.31 -16.68 -1.38
N GLY A 58 -0.59 -16.08 -2.17
CA GLY A 58 -1.47 -15.01 -1.74
C GLY A 58 -0.81 -13.63 -1.67
N TYR A 59 0.46 -13.50 -2.09
CA TYR A 59 1.17 -12.23 -2.17
C TYR A 59 2.34 -12.27 -3.15
N MET A 60 2.80 -11.10 -3.59
CA MET A 60 4.07 -10.92 -4.31
C MET A 60 4.56 -9.49 -4.21
N ILE A 61 5.87 -9.27 -4.36
CA ILE A 61 6.48 -7.95 -4.43
C ILE A 61 6.67 -7.58 -5.89
N ILE A 62 6.28 -6.36 -6.24
CA ILE A 62 6.48 -5.76 -7.55
C ILE A 62 7.43 -4.58 -7.37
N LYS A 63 8.67 -4.72 -7.85
CA LYS A 63 9.67 -3.65 -7.81
C LYS A 63 9.29 -2.55 -8.80
N ASN A 64 9.55 -1.29 -8.40
CA ASN A 64 9.31 -0.11 -9.24
C ASN A 64 7.91 -0.12 -9.87
N LEU A 65 6.90 -0.51 -9.07
CA LEU A 65 5.50 -0.58 -9.53
C LEU A 65 5.01 0.78 -10.01
N TYR A 66 5.46 1.85 -9.34
CA TYR A 66 5.11 3.22 -9.70
C TYR A 66 6.25 4.17 -9.32
N ASP A 67 6.37 5.31 -10.00
CA ASP A 67 7.34 6.32 -9.60
C ASP A 67 6.93 6.94 -8.25
N ALA A 68 7.74 6.70 -7.23
CA ALA A 68 7.47 7.23 -5.89
C ALA A 68 7.40 8.76 -5.86
N LYS A 69 8.09 9.45 -6.79
CA LYS A 69 8.05 10.92 -6.87
C LYS A 69 6.70 11.44 -7.31
N GLU A 70 5.99 10.73 -8.19
CA GLU A 70 4.63 11.08 -8.59
C GLU A 70 3.62 10.87 -7.45
N LEU A 71 3.91 9.94 -6.54
CA LEU A 71 3.06 9.65 -5.38
C LEU A 71 3.45 10.47 -4.14
N TYR A 72 4.62 11.12 -4.17
CA TYR A 72 5.13 11.81 -3.00
C TYR A 72 4.25 12.97 -2.57
N ARG A 73 3.98 13.01 -1.27
CA ARG A 73 3.40 14.15 -0.57
C ARG A 73 4.29 14.49 0.64
N PRO A 74 4.49 15.77 0.95
CA PRO A 74 5.26 16.14 2.13
C PRO A 74 4.56 15.66 3.40
N VAL A 75 5.35 15.32 4.41
CA VAL A 75 4.81 15.01 5.74
C VAL A 75 4.01 16.22 6.24
N PRO A 76 2.74 16.05 6.62
CA PRO A 76 1.93 17.15 7.13
C PRO A 76 2.62 17.86 8.31
N LYS A 77 2.64 19.19 8.25
CA LYS A 77 3.28 20.00 9.32
C LYS A 77 2.55 19.81 10.65
N GLU A 78 1.24 19.66 10.55
CA GLU A 78 0.37 19.40 11.68
C GLU A 78 0.38 17.92 12.05
N ARG A 79 1.56 17.36 12.39
CA ARG A 79 1.63 15.97 12.91
C ARG A 79 0.85 15.80 14.20
N GLY A 80 0.24 16.86 14.64
CA GLY A 80 -0.35 17.00 15.91
C GLY A 80 0.63 17.37 16.98
N GLN A 81 0.19 18.29 17.81
CA GLN A 81 0.92 18.61 19.00
C GLN A 81 0.99 17.38 19.90
N ILE A 82 2.18 17.03 20.31
CA ILE A 82 2.36 16.10 21.42
C ILE A 82 2.07 16.88 22.70
N ASN A 83 1.16 16.38 23.52
CA ASN A 83 0.97 16.97 24.83
C ASN A 83 2.19 16.72 25.73
N TYR A 84 2.23 17.40 26.88
CA TYR A 84 3.31 17.28 27.85
C TYR A 84 3.64 15.82 28.26
N TRP A 85 2.68 14.89 28.13
CA TRP A 85 2.80 13.48 28.49
C TRP A 85 3.20 12.58 27.30
N GLY A 86 3.58 13.16 26.16
CA GLY A 86 3.95 12.42 24.97
C GLY A 86 2.77 11.80 24.22
N LYS A 87 1.53 12.12 24.60
CA LYS A 87 0.35 11.71 23.84
C LYS A 87 0.07 12.71 22.73
N ARG A 88 -0.10 12.23 21.49
CA ARG A 88 -0.58 13.09 20.42
C ARG A 88 -1.98 13.57 20.75
N LEU A 89 -2.16 14.87 20.65
CA LEU A 89 -3.50 15.45 20.69
C LEU A 89 -4.21 15.13 19.39
N GLU A 90 -5.52 14.95 19.46
CA GLU A 90 -6.39 14.58 18.32
C GLU A 90 -6.09 15.37 17.05
N GLN A 91 -6.23 14.72 15.91
CA GLN A 91 -5.56 15.13 14.74
C GLN A 91 -6.37 15.08 13.48
N PHE A 92 -6.06 16.00 12.63
CA PHE A 92 -6.53 16.23 11.28
C PHE A 92 -6.84 14.95 10.48
N ASN A 93 -8.03 14.89 9.89
CA ASN A 93 -8.55 13.78 9.10
C ASN A 93 -8.46 12.42 9.79
N HIS A 94 -8.37 12.44 11.09
CA HIS A 94 -8.52 11.28 11.89
C HIS A 94 -9.98 10.87 11.87
N PHE A 95 -10.27 9.73 11.29
CA PHE A 95 -11.56 9.11 11.53
C PHE A 95 -11.54 8.61 12.98
N PRO A 96 -12.45 9.10 13.85
CA PRO A 96 -12.46 8.72 15.26
C PRO A 96 -12.51 7.21 15.49
N GLU A 97 -12.94 6.48 14.46
CA GLU A 97 -13.15 5.04 14.46
C GLU A 97 -11.97 4.25 13.86
N GLU A 98 -10.88 4.90 13.41
CA GLU A 98 -9.74 4.17 12.91
C GLU A 98 -8.96 3.52 14.05
N SER A 99 -9.43 2.33 14.46
CA SER A 99 -8.80 1.53 15.50
C SER A 99 -7.49 0.86 15.05
N GLN A 100 -7.22 0.77 13.75
CA GLN A 100 -6.09 0.03 13.23
C GLN A 100 -4.74 0.66 13.58
N VAL A 101 -4.63 1.98 13.46
CA VAL A 101 -3.38 2.71 13.78
C VAL A 101 -3.68 4.03 14.45
N ASN A 102 -3.75 4.01 15.77
CA ASN A 102 -4.02 5.21 16.55
C ASN A 102 -2.93 6.28 16.35
N GLY A 103 -3.35 7.50 16.04
CA GLY A 103 -2.48 8.66 15.85
C GLY A 103 -1.72 8.71 14.53
N SER A 104 -1.96 7.80 13.59
CA SER A 104 -1.48 7.91 12.21
C SER A 104 -2.26 9.00 11.45
N LEU A 105 -1.67 9.51 10.36
CA LEU A 105 -2.35 10.44 9.47
C LEU A 105 -2.73 9.72 8.19
N ALA A 106 -4.02 9.49 7.99
CA ALA A 106 -4.55 8.86 6.80
C ALA A 106 -5.39 9.86 5.98
N THR A 107 -5.27 9.80 4.66
CA THR A 107 -6.09 10.61 3.74
C THR A 107 -6.74 9.71 2.71
N TYR A 108 -8.07 9.65 2.73
CA TYR A 108 -8.86 8.86 1.79
C TYR A 108 -9.12 9.62 0.50
N THR A 109 -9.06 8.91 -0.62
CA THR A 109 -9.41 9.41 -1.96
C THR A 109 -8.70 10.69 -2.38
N HIS A 110 -7.44 10.90 -1.92
CA HIS A 110 -6.69 12.09 -2.32
C HIS A 110 -6.53 12.15 -3.85
N PRO A 111 -6.86 13.28 -4.50
CA PRO A 111 -6.91 13.38 -5.96
C PRO A 111 -5.62 12.97 -6.68
N GLN A 112 -4.46 13.21 -6.06
CA GLN A 112 -3.14 12.84 -6.60
C GLN A 112 -3.02 11.35 -6.93
N TYR A 113 -3.69 10.47 -6.19
CA TYR A 113 -3.57 9.02 -6.37
C TYR A 113 -4.59 8.41 -7.31
N ARG A 114 -5.58 9.19 -7.78
CA ARG A 114 -6.66 8.68 -8.64
C ARG A 114 -6.14 8.02 -9.91
N GLN A 115 -5.19 8.69 -10.59
CA GLN A 115 -4.61 8.17 -11.82
C GLN A 115 -3.75 6.93 -11.56
N ALA A 116 -2.97 6.95 -10.49
CA ALA A 116 -2.16 5.80 -10.08
C ALA A 116 -3.04 4.58 -9.76
N HIS A 117 -4.18 4.77 -9.09
CA HIS A 117 -5.14 3.69 -8.81
C HIS A 117 -5.58 2.98 -10.09
N THR A 118 -5.94 3.73 -11.13
CA THR A 118 -6.33 3.15 -12.42
C THR A 118 -5.16 2.49 -13.15
N LYS A 119 -4.00 3.15 -13.22
CA LYS A 119 -2.82 2.60 -13.90
C LYS A 119 -2.34 1.31 -13.24
N ILE A 120 -2.27 1.27 -11.93
CA ILE A 120 -1.88 0.07 -11.17
C ILE A 120 -2.89 -1.06 -11.42
N ARG A 121 -4.20 -0.78 -11.41
CA ARG A 121 -5.21 -1.78 -11.77
C ARG A 121 -4.90 -2.47 -13.10
N LEU A 122 -4.59 -1.69 -14.14
CA LEU A 122 -4.31 -2.23 -15.47
C LEU A 122 -3.05 -3.10 -15.49
N ILE A 123 -2.02 -2.72 -14.73
CA ILE A 123 -0.82 -3.52 -14.54
C ILE A 123 -1.18 -4.86 -13.86
N LEU A 124 -1.99 -4.81 -12.81
CA LEU A 124 -2.40 -6.02 -12.10
C LEU A 124 -3.27 -6.94 -12.96
N GLU A 125 -4.19 -6.36 -13.75
CA GLU A 125 -5.01 -7.15 -14.70
C GLU A 125 -4.15 -7.89 -15.71
N ASP A 126 -3.06 -7.28 -16.15
CA ASP A 126 -2.14 -7.92 -17.08
C ASP A 126 -1.31 -9.01 -16.40
N ILE A 127 -0.84 -8.79 -15.17
CA ILE A 127 -0.10 -9.78 -14.37
C ILE A 127 -0.97 -10.98 -14.01
N LEU A 128 -2.19 -10.72 -13.55
CA LEU A 128 -3.11 -11.74 -13.05
C LEU A 128 -3.93 -12.41 -14.16
N GLY A 129 -3.95 -11.83 -15.36
CA GLY A 129 -4.73 -12.35 -16.50
C GLY A 129 -6.25 -12.23 -16.32
N GLU A 130 -6.72 -11.38 -15.41
CA GLU A 130 -8.14 -11.20 -15.10
C GLU A 130 -8.51 -9.72 -14.93
N LYS A 131 -9.80 -9.40 -15.10
CA LYS A 131 -10.30 -8.03 -14.88
C LYS A 131 -10.54 -7.74 -13.40
N LEU A 132 -10.20 -6.52 -13.01
CA LEU A 132 -10.42 -5.99 -11.68
C LEU A 132 -11.31 -4.74 -11.74
N TYR A 133 -12.06 -4.50 -10.66
CA TYR A 133 -12.75 -3.25 -10.42
C TYR A 133 -12.06 -2.47 -9.32
N ASN A 134 -11.95 -1.16 -9.51
CA ASN A 134 -11.50 -0.26 -8.46
C ASN A 134 -12.51 -0.28 -7.30
N THR A 135 -11.99 -0.24 -6.08
CA THR A 135 -12.80 0.07 -4.91
C THR A 135 -12.36 1.43 -4.36
N TYR A 136 -11.47 1.49 -3.41
CA TYR A 136 -10.98 2.75 -2.85
C TYR A 136 -9.46 2.72 -2.67
N TYR A 137 -8.93 3.87 -2.31
CA TYR A 137 -7.53 4.04 -1.97
C TYR A 137 -7.37 5.10 -0.89
N TYR A 138 -6.27 4.99 -0.14
CA TYR A 138 -5.87 5.99 0.85
C TYR A 138 -4.37 5.92 1.06
N ASP A 139 -3.78 7.03 1.53
CA ASP A 139 -2.40 7.04 2.00
C ASP A 139 -2.36 7.16 3.52
N ARG A 140 -1.24 6.74 4.09
CA ARG A 140 -1.02 6.83 5.53
C ARG A 140 0.42 7.16 5.86
N TYR A 141 0.60 8.12 6.77
CA TYR A 141 1.86 8.38 7.45
C TYR A 141 1.85 7.68 8.79
N TYR A 142 2.85 6.84 9.01
CA TYR A 142 3.15 6.25 10.30
C TYR A 142 4.29 7.00 10.95
N PHE A 143 4.25 7.09 12.27
CA PHE A 143 5.26 7.72 13.09
C PHE A 143 5.81 6.73 14.11
N VAL A 144 6.94 7.08 14.77
CA VAL A 144 7.60 6.22 15.73
C VAL A 144 6.63 5.64 16.76
N GLY A 145 6.76 4.34 17.04
CA GLY A 145 5.92 3.59 17.98
C GLY A 145 4.58 3.13 17.42
N GLN A 146 4.16 3.63 16.26
CA GLN A 146 2.92 3.18 15.61
C GLN A 146 3.14 1.83 14.91
N ARG A 147 2.11 1.02 14.90
CA ARG A 147 2.09 -0.29 14.25
C ARG A 147 0.75 -0.55 13.59
N LEU A 148 0.74 -1.44 12.63
CA LEU A 148 -0.48 -2.00 12.07
C LEU A 148 -0.76 -3.33 12.77
N TYR A 149 -1.88 -3.45 13.48
CA TYR A 149 -2.23 -4.70 14.14
C TYR A 149 -2.52 -5.79 13.11
N ARG A 150 -2.25 -7.05 13.50
CA ARG A 150 -2.51 -8.23 12.68
C ARG A 150 -4.00 -8.35 12.40
N HIS A 151 -4.36 -8.37 11.12
CA HIS A 151 -5.74 -8.44 10.65
C HIS A 151 -5.81 -8.97 9.22
N SER A 152 -6.99 -9.28 8.77
CA SER A 152 -7.36 -9.41 7.36
C SER A 152 -8.31 -8.28 7.00
N ASP A 153 -8.31 -7.91 5.73
CA ASP A 153 -9.10 -6.81 5.21
C ASP A 153 -10.58 -7.19 4.99
N ARG A 154 -11.42 -6.18 4.82
CA ARG A 154 -12.83 -6.32 4.42
C ARG A 154 -12.96 -6.66 2.93
N ASP A 155 -14.15 -7.08 2.49
CA ASP A 155 -14.44 -7.57 1.13
C ASP A 155 -14.03 -6.62 0.00
N ALA A 156 -14.13 -5.30 0.20
CA ALA A 156 -13.70 -4.31 -0.78
C ALA A 156 -12.17 -4.28 -1.03
N CYS A 157 -11.39 -5.02 -0.26
CA CYS A 157 -9.93 -5.13 -0.34
C CYS A 157 -9.49 -6.54 -0.79
N GLU A 158 -10.28 -7.20 -1.64
CA GLU A 158 -9.99 -8.56 -2.10
C GLU A 158 -8.59 -8.69 -2.69
N ILE A 159 -8.22 -7.73 -3.53
CA ILE A 159 -6.89 -7.58 -4.11
C ILE A 159 -6.36 -6.23 -3.65
N SER A 160 -5.32 -6.25 -2.85
CA SER A 160 -4.73 -5.06 -2.25
C SER A 160 -3.30 -4.85 -2.71
N VAL A 161 -2.92 -3.59 -2.89
CA VAL A 161 -1.53 -3.20 -3.15
C VAL A 161 -1.12 -2.12 -2.16
N SER A 162 -0.08 -2.41 -1.37
CA SER A 162 0.58 -1.42 -0.53
C SER A 162 1.85 -0.93 -1.22
N VAL A 163 1.91 0.35 -1.59
CA VAL A 163 3.08 0.96 -2.22
C VAL A 163 3.80 1.84 -1.22
N GLN A 164 5.08 1.56 -0.98
CA GLN A 164 5.93 2.45 -0.20
C GLN A 164 6.24 3.71 -1.01
N ILE A 165 6.03 4.89 -0.42
CA ILE A 165 6.30 6.17 -1.07
C ILE A 165 7.59 6.77 -0.57
N SER A 166 7.76 6.89 0.73
CA SER A 166 8.95 7.48 1.34
C SER A 166 9.10 7.10 2.81
N SER A 167 10.33 7.10 3.26
CA SER A 167 10.67 6.96 4.68
C SER A 167 11.95 7.72 4.96
N ASN A 168 12.11 8.27 6.16
CA ASN A 168 13.37 8.88 6.57
C ASN A 168 14.23 7.92 7.42
N ARG A 169 13.87 6.64 7.49
CA ARG A 169 14.71 5.59 8.05
C ARG A 169 15.65 5.03 6.99
N LYS A 170 16.82 4.57 7.45
CA LYS A 170 17.76 3.82 6.60
C LYS A 170 17.39 2.35 6.53
N GLU A 171 17.01 1.78 7.68
CA GLU A 171 16.60 0.40 7.78
C GLU A 171 15.16 0.22 7.28
N PRO A 172 14.89 -0.83 6.49
CA PRO A 172 13.54 -1.15 6.05
C PRO A 172 12.60 -1.33 7.25
N TRP A 173 11.34 -1.02 7.05
CA TRP A 173 10.27 -1.38 7.97
C TRP A 173 9.35 -2.40 7.30
N PRO A 174 9.50 -3.70 7.64
CA PRO A 174 8.85 -4.76 6.91
C PRO A 174 7.33 -4.67 6.94
N PHE A 175 6.71 -5.03 5.84
CA PHE A 175 5.31 -5.44 5.82
C PHE A 175 5.26 -6.94 6.09
N CYS A 176 4.59 -7.33 7.16
CA CYS A 176 4.50 -8.72 7.57
C CYS A 176 3.22 -9.34 7.01
N ILE A 177 3.31 -10.57 6.50
CA ILE A 177 2.18 -11.29 5.92
C ILE A 177 2.28 -12.78 6.23
N GLU A 178 1.13 -13.40 6.49
CA GLU A 178 1.04 -14.83 6.70
C GLU A 178 0.74 -15.57 5.38
N THR A 179 1.53 -16.61 5.10
CA THR A 179 1.30 -17.48 3.95
C THR A 179 0.10 -18.43 4.19
N PRO A 180 -0.41 -19.11 3.13
CA PRO A 180 -1.43 -20.16 3.30
C PRO A 180 -1.01 -21.32 4.22
N SER A 181 0.30 -21.57 4.36
CA SER A 181 0.86 -22.58 5.28
C SER A 181 1.01 -22.09 6.73
N GLY A 182 0.64 -20.82 7.02
CA GLY A 182 0.77 -20.24 8.34
C GLY A 182 2.16 -19.68 8.67
N GLU A 183 3.08 -19.63 7.70
CA GLU A 183 4.40 -19.05 7.88
C GLU A 183 4.36 -17.54 7.78
N GLU A 184 5.11 -16.86 8.62
CA GLU A 184 5.25 -15.40 8.57
C GLU A 184 6.34 -15.00 7.58
N ARG A 185 6.03 -14.01 6.76
CA ARG A 185 6.97 -13.42 5.80
C ARG A 185 7.14 -11.93 6.06
N PHE A 186 8.36 -11.45 5.94
CA PHE A 186 8.77 -10.07 6.19
C PHE A 186 9.16 -9.42 4.86
N CYS A 187 8.26 -8.63 4.30
CA CYS A 187 8.43 -8.02 2.99
C CYS A 187 9.04 -6.62 3.13
N ASN A 188 10.31 -6.49 2.74
CA ASN A 188 10.99 -5.20 2.68
C ASN A 188 10.69 -4.52 1.33
N LEU A 189 10.14 -3.33 1.37
CA LEU A 189 9.82 -2.54 0.19
C LEU A 189 10.78 -1.36 0.08
N GLY A 190 11.17 -1.04 -1.15
CA GLY A 190 11.80 0.23 -1.50
C GLY A 190 10.76 1.25 -1.94
N ASP A 191 11.16 2.50 -2.09
CA ASP A 191 10.27 3.56 -2.59
C ASP A 191 9.80 3.22 -4.01
N GLY A 192 8.50 3.34 -4.25
CA GLY A 192 7.83 2.95 -5.49
C GLY A 192 7.59 1.45 -5.68
N TRP A 193 8.03 0.61 -4.72
CA TRP A 193 7.72 -0.81 -4.74
C TRP A 193 6.35 -1.08 -4.14
N GLY A 194 5.65 -2.07 -4.70
CA GLY A 194 4.35 -2.52 -4.22
C GLY A 194 4.38 -3.94 -3.70
N LEU A 195 3.69 -4.17 -2.59
CA LEU A 195 3.29 -5.50 -2.16
C LEU A 195 1.86 -5.75 -2.62
N LEU A 196 1.67 -6.65 -3.57
CA LEU A 196 0.37 -7.18 -3.99
C LEU A 196 -0.01 -8.32 -3.06
N TYR A 197 -1.24 -8.32 -2.53
CA TYR A 197 -1.70 -9.39 -1.62
C TYR A 197 -3.22 -9.58 -1.66
N LYS A 198 -3.66 -10.79 -1.27
CA LYS A 198 -5.07 -11.13 -1.08
C LYS A 198 -5.54 -10.62 0.28
N GLY A 199 -6.03 -9.37 0.33
CA GLY A 199 -6.31 -8.67 1.57
C GLY A 199 -7.29 -9.39 2.50
N CYS A 200 -8.37 -9.95 1.93
CA CYS A 200 -9.39 -10.67 2.70
C CYS A 200 -8.94 -12.04 3.23
N GLU A 201 -7.91 -12.63 2.59
CA GLU A 201 -7.51 -14.02 2.87
C GLU A 201 -6.23 -14.11 3.70
N ARG A 202 -5.34 -13.11 3.58
CA ARG A 202 -4.02 -13.10 4.21
C ARG A 202 -4.02 -12.19 5.41
N GLN A 203 -3.65 -12.75 6.57
CA GLN A 203 -3.36 -11.93 7.74
C GLN A 203 -2.08 -11.14 7.51
N HIS A 204 -2.12 -9.84 7.81
CA HIS A 204 -0.99 -8.97 7.62
C HIS A 204 -0.91 -7.90 8.72
N TRP A 205 0.31 -7.40 8.94
CA TRP A 205 0.60 -6.44 10.02
C TRP A 205 1.92 -5.72 9.79
N ARG A 206 2.21 -4.78 10.66
CA ARG A 206 3.54 -4.17 10.84
C ARG A 206 3.84 -4.04 12.32
N ASP A 207 5.04 -4.40 12.71
CA ASP A 207 5.54 -4.19 14.05
C ASP A 207 5.73 -2.70 14.35
N PRO A 208 5.90 -2.28 15.61
CA PRO A 208 6.08 -0.87 15.93
C PRO A 208 7.21 -0.22 15.13
N LEU A 209 6.92 0.92 14.50
CA LEU A 209 7.92 1.69 13.75
C LEU A 209 8.99 2.21 14.72
N GLU A 210 10.21 1.73 14.57
CA GLU A 210 11.32 2.16 15.39
C GLU A 210 11.86 3.52 14.94
N SER A 211 12.45 4.24 15.90
CA SER A 211 13.13 5.50 15.66
C SER A 211 14.31 5.35 14.69
N ARG A 212 14.49 6.35 13.80
CA ARG A 212 15.69 6.48 12.98
C ARG A 212 16.94 6.83 13.78
N TYR A 213 16.76 7.30 15.01
CA TYR A 213 17.83 7.64 15.92
C TYR A 213 18.27 6.42 16.73
N THR A 214 19.20 5.64 16.18
CA THR A 214 19.67 4.39 16.80
C THR A 214 20.68 4.63 17.91
N ARG A 215 21.47 5.71 17.83
CA ARG A 215 22.53 6.00 18.81
C ARG A 215 21.97 6.64 20.09
N LYS A 216 22.40 6.15 21.24
CA LYS A 216 21.99 6.66 22.57
C LYS A 216 22.18 8.18 22.69
N ARG A 217 23.29 8.72 22.17
CA ARG A 217 23.59 10.14 22.19
C ARG A 217 22.59 10.98 21.41
N ASP A 218 22.07 10.49 20.29
CA ASP A 218 21.13 11.22 19.45
C ASP A 218 19.75 11.26 20.12
N LYS A 219 19.36 10.13 20.76
CA LYS A 219 18.15 10.05 21.59
C LYS A 219 18.24 11.02 22.78
N LEU A 220 19.40 11.05 23.47
CA LEU A 220 19.65 11.94 24.59
C LEU A 220 19.62 13.42 24.15
N LYS A 221 20.25 13.74 22.99
CA LYS A 221 20.23 15.09 22.43
C LYS A 221 18.80 15.55 22.14
N ASN A 222 18.00 14.72 21.48
CA ASN A 222 16.60 15.03 21.19
C ASN A 222 15.79 15.23 22.48
N TRP A 223 16.03 14.42 23.50
CA TRP A 223 15.39 14.56 24.80
C TRP A 223 15.76 15.88 25.48
N ILE A 224 17.06 16.24 25.53
CA ILE A 224 17.55 17.50 26.12
C ILE A 224 17.00 18.71 25.37
N THR A 225 17.00 18.66 24.03
CA THR A 225 16.53 19.76 23.18
C THR A 225 15.00 19.79 23.04
N ARG A 226 14.29 18.86 23.67
CA ARG A 226 12.84 18.66 23.52
C ARG A 226 12.41 18.54 22.03
N LYS A 227 13.32 18.06 21.18
CA LYS A 227 13.03 17.85 19.77
C LYS A 227 12.25 16.54 19.62
N GLU A 228 11.12 16.64 18.97
CA GLU A 228 10.29 15.49 18.65
C GLU A 228 11.03 14.53 17.69
N ASP A 229 10.81 13.22 17.84
CA ASP A 229 11.28 12.24 16.90
C ASP A 229 10.50 12.40 15.59
N ASP A 230 11.18 12.80 14.54
CA ASP A 230 10.63 13.08 13.23
C ASP A 230 10.60 11.84 12.30
N THR A 231 10.81 10.65 12.86
CA THR A 231 10.74 9.40 12.10
C THR A 231 9.36 9.21 11.50
N TYR A 232 9.32 8.92 10.21
CA TYR A 232 8.08 8.61 9.51
C TYR A 232 8.27 7.52 8.46
N HIS A 233 7.15 6.91 8.08
CA HIS A 233 7.00 6.03 6.94
C HIS A 233 5.69 6.38 6.24
N HIS A 234 5.74 6.61 4.93
CA HIS A 234 4.60 6.97 4.10
C HIS A 234 4.33 5.90 3.06
N GLN A 235 3.09 5.46 2.99
CA GLN A 235 2.62 4.48 2.00
C GLN A 235 1.21 4.80 1.53
N VAL A 236 0.87 4.31 0.36
CA VAL A 236 -0.48 4.34 -0.19
C VAL A 236 -0.99 2.93 -0.38
N PHE A 237 -2.27 2.74 -0.12
CA PHE A 237 -3.00 1.49 -0.31
C PHE A 237 -3.99 1.65 -1.45
N PHE A 238 -3.94 0.74 -2.41
CA PHE A 238 -4.88 0.64 -3.51
C PHE A 238 -5.63 -0.67 -3.41
N HIS A 239 -6.95 -0.61 -3.49
CA HIS A 239 -7.81 -1.76 -3.31
C HIS A 239 -8.66 -2.02 -4.55
N TYR A 240 -8.88 -3.31 -4.82
CA TYR A 240 -9.59 -3.80 -5.99
C TYR A 240 -10.37 -5.06 -5.63
N VAL A 241 -11.35 -5.39 -6.47
CA VAL A 241 -12.05 -6.68 -6.44
C VAL A 241 -12.03 -7.31 -7.83
N ARG A 242 -12.08 -8.64 -7.89
CA ARG A 242 -12.20 -9.37 -9.16
C ARG A 242 -13.53 -9.06 -9.83
N ALA A 243 -13.51 -8.72 -11.13
CA ALA A 243 -14.72 -8.36 -11.86
C ALA A 243 -15.72 -9.53 -11.97
N ASN A 244 -15.21 -10.77 -12.02
CA ASN A 244 -16.01 -11.99 -12.09
C ASN A 244 -15.97 -12.79 -10.78
N GLY A 245 -15.53 -12.15 -9.67
CA GLY A 245 -15.47 -12.78 -8.36
C GLY A 245 -16.71 -12.54 -7.50
N PRO A 246 -16.82 -13.23 -6.37
CA PRO A 246 -17.96 -13.10 -5.45
C PRO A 246 -18.06 -11.70 -4.82
N ARG A 247 -16.96 -10.92 -4.82
CA ARG A 247 -16.87 -9.58 -4.25
C ARG A 247 -17.04 -8.46 -5.28
N ALA A 248 -17.43 -8.77 -6.53
CA ALA A 248 -17.64 -7.77 -7.58
C ALA A 248 -18.68 -6.68 -7.20
N HIS A 249 -19.59 -7.00 -6.28
CA HIS A 249 -20.56 -6.04 -5.75
C HIS A 249 -19.91 -4.88 -4.96
N CYS A 250 -18.66 -5.04 -4.50
CA CYS A 250 -17.88 -3.97 -3.85
C CYS A 250 -17.22 -3.01 -4.85
N ALA A 251 -17.48 -3.15 -6.16
CA ALA A 251 -16.94 -2.23 -7.16
C ALA A 251 -17.33 -0.77 -6.84
N ASN A 252 -16.34 0.13 -6.91
CA ASN A 252 -16.49 1.55 -6.56
C ASN A 252 -16.91 1.81 -5.08
N ASP A 253 -16.79 0.84 -4.21
CA ASP A 253 -17.02 1.04 -2.79
C ASP A 253 -15.96 2.02 -2.25
N ALA A 254 -16.39 3.26 -2.01
CA ALA A 254 -15.60 4.30 -1.37
C ALA A 254 -15.98 4.46 0.11
N ALA A 255 -16.93 3.65 0.58
CA ALA A 255 -17.42 3.75 1.96
C ALA A 255 -16.43 3.15 2.94
N ARG A 256 -16.34 3.78 4.07
CA ARG A 256 -15.70 3.31 5.27
C ARG A 256 -16.66 3.41 6.44
#